data_353ef864358a1157a1bbdd308668e3e0
#
_entry.id   353ef864358a1157a1bbdd308668e3e0
#
_cell.length_a   1.000
_cell.length_b   1.000
_cell.length_c   1.000
_cell.angle_alpha   90.00
_cell.angle_beta   90.00
_cell.angle_gamma   90.00
#
_symmetry.space_group_name_H-M   'P 1'
#
loop_
_entity.id
_entity.type
_entity.pdbx_description
1 polymer ?
#
loop_
_entity_poly.entity_id
_entity_poly.type
_entity_poly.pdbx_seq_one_letter_code
_entity_poly.pdbx_strand_id
1 'polypeptide(L)'
;MRRLGGDTRATPGHTATRHDTADPDRYGVRMTRSRAWATVWTVLRLAMAAVTVTAITAQLSKSIGTAAELGRDVTTTITNFFSFFTILSNALAAIVLVWAAVWYFARGRRAVAEPPALAVALACASSYMIITGIVYNALLRNIELPQGSAPIPWSNEVLHLIGPLFLLADVFVGPLRRSLPWRSLWAVVAFPIVWVVYTMIRGPLVTNPVSGDPFWYPYPFLNPNNPGGWLSVIVYVIGIALAIVAVGAFVVWWGRRSGIADTDAYAATPAAASVPSEALSE
;
A
#
# COMPACT_ATOMS: atom_id res chain seq x y z
N MET A 1 13.33 -58.61 66.41
CA MET A 1 11.88 -58.97 66.39
C MET A 1 11.19 -58.04 65.47
N ARG A 2 10.82 -58.52 64.27
CA ARG A 2 9.43 -58.71 63.77
C ARG A 2 8.56 -57.41 63.88
N ARG A 3 7.90 -56.86 62.93
CA ARG A 3 7.23 -57.31 61.67
C ARG A 3 6.74 -56.07 60.91
N LEU A 4 6.76 -56.09 59.58
CA LEU A 4 5.65 -56.07 58.62
C LEU A 4 4.76 -54.84 58.76
N GLY A 5 4.56 -54.06 57.78
CA GLY A 5 4.21 -54.28 56.35
C GLY A 5 2.92 -53.49 56.10
N GLY A 6 2.84 -52.68 55.10
CA GLY A 6 1.64 -51.93 54.76
C GLY A 6 1.83 -51.26 53.43
N ASP A 7 1.70 -52.04 52.37
CA ASP A 7 1.64 -51.60 50.97
C ASP A 7 0.29 -50.99 50.73
N THR A 8 0.24 -49.69 50.43
CA THR A 8 -0.98 -49.04 49.89
C THR A 8 -0.70 -48.48 48.49
N ARG A 9 -1.06 -49.30 47.50
CA ARG A 9 -1.11 -48.94 46.11
C ARG A 9 -2.04 -47.73 45.95
N ALA A 10 -1.48 -46.59 45.52
CA ALA A 10 -2.25 -45.46 44.99
C ALA A 10 -2.60 -45.75 43.51
N THR A 11 -3.86 -45.83 43.22
CA THR A 11 -4.44 -45.85 41.86
C THR A 11 -4.17 -44.54 41.12
N PRO A 12 -3.71 -44.58 39.86
CA PRO A 12 -3.58 -43.37 39.08
C PRO A 12 -4.98 -42.84 38.67
N GLY A 13 -5.32 -41.66 39.16
CA GLY A 13 -6.54 -40.96 38.75
C GLY A 13 -6.50 -40.63 37.25
N HIS A 14 -7.48 -41.10 36.54
CA HIS A 14 -7.78 -40.66 35.19
C HIS A 14 -8.09 -39.15 35.21
N THR A 15 -7.12 -38.33 34.77
CA THR A 15 -7.39 -36.96 34.33
C THR A 15 -8.15 -37.04 33.03
N ALA A 16 -9.46 -36.87 33.12
CA ALA A 16 -10.32 -36.64 31.95
C ALA A 16 -9.83 -35.38 31.25
N THR A 17 -9.17 -35.54 30.12
CA THR A 17 -8.95 -34.46 29.16
C THR A 17 -10.31 -33.91 28.72
N ARG A 18 -10.63 -32.74 29.23
CA ARG A 18 -11.76 -31.96 28.79
C ARG A 18 -11.51 -31.64 27.31
N HIS A 19 -12.09 -32.42 26.42
CA HIS A 19 -12.24 -32.01 25.04
C HIS A 19 -13.07 -30.71 25.03
N ASP A 20 -12.37 -29.60 24.85
CA ASP A 20 -13.00 -28.30 24.57
C ASP A 20 -13.64 -28.46 23.22
N THR A 21 -14.91 -28.84 23.20
CA THR A 21 -15.73 -28.90 21.98
C THR A 21 -15.93 -27.46 21.53
N ALA A 22 -15.09 -27.02 20.62
CA ALA A 22 -15.19 -25.71 20.00
C ALA A 22 -16.61 -25.55 19.43
N ASP A 23 -17.35 -24.60 19.99
CA ASP A 23 -18.74 -24.27 19.64
C ASP A 23 -18.81 -23.86 18.14
N PRO A 24 -19.39 -24.68 17.27
CA PRO A 24 -19.45 -24.42 15.83
C PRO A 24 -20.18 -23.11 15.49
N ASP A 25 -21.13 -22.66 16.33
CA ASP A 25 -21.87 -21.44 16.11
C ASP A 25 -21.02 -20.18 16.32
N ARG A 26 -20.04 -20.25 17.24
CA ARG A 26 -19.08 -19.13 17.41
C ARG A 26 -18.18 -18.94 16.18
N TYR A 27 -17.76 -20.02 15.51
CA TYR A 27 -16.96 -19.94 14.29
C TYR A 27 -17.79 -19.44 13.11
N GLY A 28 -19.03 -19.86 12.98
CA GLY A 28 -19.97 -19.41 11.94
C GLY A 28 -20.24 -17.91 12.01
N VAL A 29 -20.51 -17.36 13.18
CA VAL A 29 -20.78 -15.93 13.39
C VAL A 29 -19.50 -15.10 13.16
N ARG A 30 -18.34 -15.59 13.56
CA ARG A 30 -17.05 -14.90 13.35
C ARG A 30 -16.66 -14.86 11.86
N MET A 31 -16.89 -15.94 11.11
CA MET A 31 -16.63 -15.99 9.67
C MET A 31 -17.56 -15.08 8.87
N THR A 32 -18.86 -15.03 9.20
CA THR A 32 -19.82 -14.16 8.52
C THR A 32 -19.53 -12.69 8.77
N ARG A 33 -19.17 -12.30 10.00
CA ARG A 33 -18.80 -10.92 10.35
C ARG A 33 -17.50 -10.51 9.63
N SER A 34 -16.52 -11.40 9.49
CA SER A 34 -15.28 -11.11 8.76
C SER A 34 -15.50 -10.93 7.25
N ARG A 35 -16.42 -11.71 6.64
CA ARG A 35 -16.78 -11.58 5.22
C ARG A 35 -17.57 -10.31 4.92
N ALA A 36 -18.50 -9.93 5.77
CA ALA A 36 -19.22 -8.67 5.65
C ALA A 36 -18.24 -7.48 5.71
N TRP A 37 -17.33 -7.48 6.68
CA TRP A 37 -16.28 -6.49 6.79
C TRP A 37 -15.41 -6.41 5.53
N ALA A 38 -14.92 -7.56 5.02
CA ALA A 38 -14.12 -7.62 3.82
C ALA A 38 -14.84 -7.06 2.58
N THR A 39 -16.16 -7.31 2.47
CA THR A 39 -16.98 -6.76 1.39
C THR A 39 -17.11 -5.25 1.52
N VAL A 40 -17.46 -4.74 2.70
CA VAL A 40 -17.57 -3.30 2.97
C VAL A 40 -16.26 -2.59 2.69
N TRP A 41 -15.15 -3.11 3.21
CA TRP A 41 -13.83 -2.51 2.99
C TRP A 41 -13.43 -2.51 1.51
N THR A 42 -13.76 -3.57 0.77
CA THR A 42 -13.51 -3.65 -0.66
C THR A 42 -14.32 -2.60 -1.44
N VAL A 43 -15.57 -2.36 -1.06
CA VAL A 43 -16.38 -1.27 -1.64
C VAL A 43 -15.77 0.10 -1.33
N LEU A 44 -15.27 0.31 -0.11
CA LEU A 44 -14.56 1.54 0.26
C LEU A 44 -13.27 1.72 -0.56
N ARG A 45 -12.52 0.65 -0.85
CA ARG A 45 -11.36 0.69 -1.77
C ARG A 45 -11.76 1.17 -3.16
N LEU A 46 -12.88 0.68 -3.73
CA LEU A 46 -13.39 1.16 -5.02
C LEU A 46 -13.83 2.63 -4.96
N ALA A 47 -14.52 3.03 -3.91
CA ALA A 47 -14.94 4.41 -3.73
C ALA A 47 -13.72 5.34 -3.64
N MET A 48 -12.69 4.95 -2.87
CA MET A 48 -11.45 5.73 -2.77
C MET A 48 -10.71 5.80 -4.10
N ALA A 49 -10.63 4.71 -4.85
CA ALA A 49 -10.04 4.72 -6.19
C ALA A 49 -10.78 5.68 -7.13
N ALA A 50 -12.12 5.65 -7.14
CA ALA A 50 -12.93 6.56 -7.95
C ALA A 50 -12.72 8.03 -7.58
N VAL A 51 -12.72 8.35 -6.28
CA VAL A 51 -12.46 9.71 -5.77
C VAL A 51 -11.04 10.18 -6.17
N THR A 52 -10.04 9.30 -6.05
CA THR A 52 -8.65 9.61 -6.44
C THR A 52 -8.53 9.89 -7.95
N VAL A 53 -9.13 9.05 -8.80
CA VAL A 53 -9.14 9.26 -10.25
C VAL A 53 -9.84 10.58 -10.59
N THR A 54 -10.99 10.88 -9.96
CA THR A 54 -11.71 12.14 -10.15
C THR A 54 -10.85 13.34 -9.73
N ALA A 55 -10.11 13.24 -8.62
CA ALA A 55 -9.22 14.31 -8.16
C ALA A 55 -8.05 14.55 -9.13
N ILE A 56 -7.42 13.50 -9.63
CA ILE A 56 -6.35 13.59 -10.63
C ILE A 56 -6.86 14.22 -11.92
N THR A 57 -8.00 13.75 -12.45
CA THR A 57 -8.56 14.25 -13.70
C THR A 57 -9.02 15.69 -13.60
N ALA A 58 -9.63 16.09 -12.49
CA ALA A 58 -10.03 17.47 -12.25
C ALA A 58 -8.82 18.42 -12.23
N GLN A 59 -7.74 18.04 -11.50
CA GLN A 59 -6.54 18.86 -11.43
C GLN A 59 -5.81 18.91 -12.79
N LEU A 60 -5.73 17.80 -13.52
CA LEU A 60 -5.15 17.76 -14.86
C LEU A 60 -5.93 18.65 -15.82
N SER A 61 -7.27 18.56 -15.85
CA SER A 61 -8.12 19.40 -16.72
C SER A 61 -7.92 20.88 -16.42
N LYS A 62 -7.82 21.26 -15.14
CA LYS A 62 -7.51 22.64 -14.76
C LYS A 62 -6.13 23.08 -15.24
N SER A 63 -5.11 22.24 -15.09
CA SER A 63 -3.75 22.56 -15.54
C SER A 63 -3.67 22.74 -17.05
N ILE A 64 -4.35 21.89 -17.82
CA ILE A 64 -4.45 21.99 -19.29
C ILE A 64 -5.19 23.28 -19.70
N GLY A 65 -6.35 23.56 -19.08
CA GLY A 65 -7.12 24.77 -19.37
C GLY A 65 -6.31 26.04 -19.11
N THR A 66 -5.67 26.13 -17.94
CA THR A 66 -4.80 27.27 -17.60
C THR A 66 -3.62 27.42 -18.57
N ALA A 67 -3.00 26.30 -18.99
CA ALA A 67 -1.91 26.35 -19.96
C ALA A 67 -2.38 26.87 -21.32
N ALA A 68 -3.53 26.39 -21.81
CA ALA A 68 -4.12 26.84 -23.08
C ALA A 68 -4.52 28.32 -23.05
N GLU A 69 -5.16 28.79 -21.97
CA GLU A 69 -5.56 30.18 -21.77
C GLU A 69 -4.36 31.14 -21.75
N LEU A 70 -3.23 30.71 -21.19
CA LEU A 70 -2.00 31.49 -21.06
C LEU A 70 -1.02 31.29 -22.23
N GLY A 71 -1.39 30.55 -23.28
CA GLY A 71 -0.54 30.26 -24.43
C GLY A 71 0.72 29.47 -24.11
N ARG A 72 0.70 28.68 -23.01
CA ARG A 72 1.80 27.82 -22.60
C ARG A 72 1.77 26.48 -23.34
N ASP A 73 2.94 25.80 -23.45
CA ASP A 73 2.97 24.47 -24.06
C ASP A 73 2.21 23.43 -23.23
N VAL A 74 1.09 22.96 -23.77
CA VAL A 74 0.20 21.97 -23.16
C VAL A 74 0.90 20.63 -23.01
N THR A 75 1.74 20.23 -23.97
CA THR A 75 2.46 18.95 -23.93
C THR A 75 3.43 18.92 -22.77
N THR A 76 4.21 19.98 -22.59
CA THR A 76 5.11 20.12 -21.42
C THR A 76 4.32 20.17 -20.12
N THR A 77 3.18 20.86 -20.09
CA THR A 77 2.31 20.92 -18.90
C THR A 77 1.82 19.54 -18.49
N ILE A 78 1.33 18.72 -19.43
CA ILE A 78 0.88 17.34 -19.16
C ILE A 78 2.05 16.48 -18.69
N THR A 79 3.19 16.57 -19.35
CA THR A 79 4.38 15.78 -18.99
C THR A 79 4.90 16.16 -17.60
N ASN A 80 4.91 17.44 -17.26
CA ASN A 80 5.25 17.95 -15.94
C ASN A 80 4.27 17.44 -14.88
N PHE A 81 2.97 17.45 -15.18
CA PHE A 81 1.95 16.94 -14.27
C PHE A 81 2.18 15.48 -13.88
N PHE A 82 2.48 14.61 -14.85
CA PHE A 82 2.81 13.21 -14.58
C PHE A 82 4.25 13.00 -14.08
N SER A 83 5.04 14.03 -13.90
CA SER A 83 6.37 13.95 -13.27
C SER A 83 6.31 14.16 -11.75
N PHE A 84 5.19 14.61 -11.19
CA PHE A 84 5.02 14.70 -9.73
C PHE A 84 4.88 13.30 -9.10
N PHE A 85 5.66 13.01 -8.06
CA PHE A 85 5.56 11.77 -7.30
C PHE A 85 4.15 11.56 -6.73
N THR A 86 3.49 12.63 -6.27
CA THR A 86 2.10 12.60 -5.80
C THR A 86 1.13 12.04 -6.84
N ILE A 87 1.23 12.50 -8.08
CA ILE A 87 0.32 12.05 -9.16
C ILE A 87 0.55 10.57 -9.45
N LEU A 88 1.82 10.16 -9.58
CA LEU A 88 2.16 8.76 -9.86
C LEU A 88 1.80 7.82 -8.70
N SER A 89 2.05 8.23 -7.45
CA SER A 89 1.69 7.41 -6.27
C SER A 89 0.18 7.26 -6.10
N ASN A 90 -0.60 8.33 -6.33
CA ASN A 90 -2.05 8.29 -6.30
C ASN A 90 -2.64 7.46 -7.45
N ALA A 91 -2.10 7.59 -8.66
CA ALA A 91 -2.53 6.76 -9.81
C ALA A 91 -2.25 5.27 -9.56
N LEU A 92 -1.06 4.95 -9.06
CA LEU A 92 -0.72 3.58 -8.67
C LEU A 92 -1.66 3.07 -7.57
N ALA A 93 -1.93 3.88 -6.54
CA ALA A 93 -2.85 3.51 -5.46
C ALA A 93 -4.25 3.20 -5.99
N ALA A 94 -4.79 4.04 -6.88
CA ALA A 94 -6.10 3.81 -7.51
C ALA A 94 -6.12 2.48 -8.29
N ILE A 95 -5.10 2.20 -9.11
CA ILE A 95 -4.96 0.95 -9.86
C ILE A 95 -4.92 -0.26 -8.92
N VAL A 96 -4.12 -0.19 -7.85
CA VAL A 96 -3.96 -1.29 -6.90
C VAL A 96 -5.23 -1.52 -6.10
N LEU A 97 -5.95 -0.48 -5.69
CA LEU A 97 -7.23 -0.58 -4.99
C LEU A 97 -8.31 -1.23 -5.89
N VAL A 98 -8.35 -0.86 -7.18
CA VAL A 98 -9.24 -1.52 -8.16
C VAL A 98 -8.84 -2.98 -8.33
N TRP A 99 -7.55 -3.28 -8.49
CA TRP A 99 -7.07 -4.67 -8.59
C TRP A 99 -7.45 -5.49 -7.37
N ALA A 100 -7.26 -4.96 -6.16
CA ALA A 100 -7.65 -5.62 -4.91
C ALA A 100 -9.17 -5.91 -4.88
N ALA A 101 -9.99 -4.97 -5.34
CA ALA A 101 -11.43 -5.14 -5.38
C ALA A 101 -11.88 -6.17 -6.43
N VAL A 102 -11.36 -6.09 -7.65
CA VAL A 102 -11.64 -7.06 -8.71
C VAL A 102 -11.24 -8.47 -8.27
N TRP A 103 -10.03 -8.62 -7.71
CA TRP A 103 -9.60 -9.91 -7.17
C TRP A 103 -10.53 -10.41 -6.07
N TYR A 104 -10.92 -9.55 -5.12
CA TYR A 104 -11.80 -9.94 -4.02
C TYR A 104 -13.14 -10.45 -4.53
N PHE A 105 -13.80 -9.74 -5.45
CA PHE A 105 -15.11 -10.15 -5.98
C PHE A 105 -15.03 -11.40 -6.87
N ALA A 106 -13.92 -11.58 -7.61
CA ALA A 106 -13.73 -12.74 -8.48
C ALA A 106 -13.33 -14.00 -7.70
N ARG A 107 -12.42 -13.90 -6.75
CA ARG A 107 -11.78 -15.06 -6.08
C ARG A 107 -11.65 -14.90 -4.56
N GLY A 108 -11.46 -13.69 -4.06
CA GLY A 108 -11.09 -13.39 -2.68
C GLY A 108 -12.16 -13.78 -1.65
N ARG A 109 -13.44 -13.83 -2.04
CA ARG A 109 -14.53 -14.28 -1.17
C ARG A 109 -14.35 -15.70 -0.63
N ARG A 110 -13.57 -16.54 -1.33
CA ARG A 110 -13.28 -17.93 -0.95
C ARG A 110 -11.82 -18.13 -0.55
N ALA A 111 -10.99 -17.10 -0.73
CA ALA A 111 -9.56 -17.16 -0.42
C ALA A 111 -9.32 -16.93 1.09
N VAL A 112 -8.21 -17.49 1.57
CA VAL A 112 -7.70 -17.27 2.93
C VAL A 112 -6.90 -15.96 2.98
N ALA A 113 -6.05 -15.71 1.98
CA ALA A 113 -5.22 -14.52 1.88
C ALA A 113 -5.12 -14.01 0.45
N GLU A 114 -4.75 -12.75 0.29
CA GLU A 114 -4.49 -12.13 -1.02
C GLU A 114 -3.26 -12.75 -1.71
N PRO A 115 -3.18 -12.73 -3.07
CA PRO A 115 -2.02 -13.22 -3.80
C PRO A 115 -0.75 -12.44 -3.45
N PRO A 116 0.45 -13.06 -3.49
CA PRO A 116 1.70 -12.40 -3.15
C PRO A 116 1.95 -11.11 -3.96
N ALA A 117 1.68 -11.10 -5.25
CA ALA A 117 1.85 -9.94 -6.11
C ALA A 117 0.94 -8.77 -5.68
N LEU A 118 -0.33 -9.05 -5.34
CA LEU A 118 -1.27 -8.04 -4.85
C LEU A 118 -0.83 -7.51 -3.48
N ALA A 119 -0.38 -8.38 -2.58
CA ALA A 119 0.13 -7.99 -1.27
C ALA A 119 1.33 -7.04 -1.38
N VAL A 120 2.28 -7.34 -2.29
CA VAL A 120 3.43 -6.45 -2.56
C VAL A 120 2.95 -5.13 -3.17
N ALA A 121 2.03 -5.15 -4.12
CA ALA A 121 1.49 -3.94 -4.74
C ALA A 121 0.77 -3.04 -3.71
N LEU A 122 -0.03 -3.62 -2.80
CA LEU A 122 -0.67 -2.90 -1.70
C LEU A 122 0.36 -2.32 -0.72
N ALA A 123 1.44 -3.04 -0.42
CA ALA A 123 2.51 -2.54 0.44
C ALA A 123 3.24 -1.35 -0.22
N CYS A 124 3.52 -1.41 -1.52
CA CYS A 124 4.10 -0.30 -2.28
C CYS A 124 3.17 0.91 -2.29
N ALA A 125 1.90 0.72 -2.70
CA ALA A 125 0.91 1.80 -2.78
C ALA A 125 0.71 2.47 -1.41
N SER A 126 0.56 1.68 -0.33
CA SER A 126 0.43 2.23 1.03
C SER A 126 1.67 3.02 1.44
N SER A 127 2.87 2.49 1.19
CA SER A 127 4.12 3.18 1.54
C SER A 127 4.25 4.51 0.80
N TYR A 128 3.98 4.54 -0.50
CA TYR A 128 4.08 5.76 -1.31
C TYR A 128 3.04 6.81 -0.91
N MET A 129 1.81 6.39 -0.63
CA MET A 129 0.75 7.30 -0.20
C MET A 129 1.03 7.88 1.20
N ILE A 130 1.50 7.08 2.13
CA ILE A 130 1.87 7.56 3.47
C ILE A 130 3.00 8.60 3.36
N ILE A 131 4.04 8.32 2.57
CA ILE A 131 5.13 9.28 2.32
C ILE A 131 4.63 10.53 1.61
N THR A 132 3.75 10.40 0.62
CA THR A 132 3.12 11.56 -0.05
C THR A 132 2.42 12.45 0.96
N GLY A 133 1.63 11.86 1.86
CA GLY A 133 0.95 12.61 2.93
C GLY A 133 1.93 13.29 3.88
N ILE A 134 2.96 12.59 4.35
CA ILE A 134 3.96 13.15 5.29
C ILE A 134 4.71 14.30 4.63
N VAL A 135 5.31 14.07 3.45
CA VAL A 135 6.15 15.06 2.77
C VAL A 135 5.34 16.29 2.39
N TYR A 136 4.13 16.12 1.85
CA TYR A 136 3.29 17.26 1.51
C TYR A 136 2.93 18.10 2.73
N ASN A 137 2.40 17.48 3.77
CA ASN A 137 1.91 18.23 4.94
C ASN A 137 3.04 18.82 5.78
N ALA A 138 4.23 18.20 5.81
CA ALA A 138 5.37 18.69 6.55
C ALA A 138 6.22 19.72 5.79
N LEU A 139 6.35 19.59 4.46
CA LEU A 139 7.31 20.37 3.70
C LEU A 139 6.69 21.25 2.59
N LEU A 140 5.50 20.91 2.08
CA LEU A 140 5.01 21.49 0.82
C LEU A 140 3.64 22.20 0.92
N ARG A 141 2.86 22.00 1.99
CA ARG A 141 1.48 22.50 2.09
C ARG A 141 1.34 24.01 1.84
N ASN A 142 2.33 24.79 2.25
CA ASN A 142 2.32 26.25 2.14
C ASN A 142 3.32 26.79 1.09
N ILE A 143 3.75 25.92 0.17
CA ILE A 143 4.71 26.27 -0.88
C ILE A 143 4.01 26.18 -2.24
N GLU A 144 4.17 27.23 -3.04
CA GLU A 144 3.73 27.19 -4.45
C GLU A 144 4.64 26.27 -5.25
N LEU A 145 4.03 25.26 -5.85
CA LEU A 145 4.74 24.29 -6.69
C LEU A 145 4.66 24.73 -8.17
N PRO A 146 5.67 24.36 -8.99
CA PRO A 146 5.74 24.75 -10.39
C PRO A 146 4.81 23.91 -11.30
N GLN A 147 3.57 23.71 -10.86
CA GLN A 147 2.54 22.92 -11.56
C GLN A 147 1.73 23.73 -12.59
N GLY A 148 1.99 25.04 -12.68
CA GLY A 148 1.40 25.92 -13.71
C GLY A 148 -0.05 26.36 -13.47
N SER A 149 -0.73 25.82 -12.45
CA SER A 149 -2.09 26.21 -12.05
C SER A 149 -2.25 26.12 -10.53
N ALA A 150 -3.14 26.93 -9.95
CA ALA A 150 -3.49 26.81 -8.54
C ALA A 150 -4.15 25.44 -8.26
N PRO A 151 -3.85 24.77 -7.13
CA PRO A 151 -4.49 23.52 -6.77
C PRO A 151 -6.00 23.72 -6.55
N ILE A 152 -6.79 22.71 -6.95
CA ILE A 152 -8.20 22.63 -6.60
C ILE A 152 -8.29 22.18 -5.14
N PRO A 153 -8.89 22.96 -4.21
CA PRO A 153 -8.78 22.66 -2.77
C PRO A 153 -9.21 21.23 -2.39
N TRP A 154 -10.39 20.77 -2.83
CA TRP A 154 -10.86 19.43 -2.49
C TRP A 154 -9.98 18.32 -3.11
N SER A 155 -9.52 18.51 -4.35
CA SER A 155 -8.63 17.54 -5.01
C SER A 155 -7.28 17.45 -4.29
N ASN A 156 -6.74 18.60 -3.87
CA ASN A 156 -5.51 18.68 -3.12
C ASN A 156 -5.61 17.92 -1.78
N GLU A 157 -6.72 18.07 -1.04
CA GLU A 157 -6.93 17.32 0.20
C GLU A 157 -7.12 15.82 -0.06
N VAL A 158 -7.79 15.42 -1.14
CA VAL A 158 -7.90 14.00 -1.51
C VAL A 158 -6.53 13.39 -1.78
N LEU A 159 -5.69 14.05 -2.57
CA LEU A 159 -4.41 13.50 -3.01
C LEU A 159 -3.33 13.50 -1.90
N HIS A 160 -3.41 14.43 -0.92
CA HIS A 160 -2.36 14.64 0.05
C HIS A 160 -2.75 14.36 1.51
N LEU A 161 -4.04 14.19 1.81
CA LEU A 161 -4.51 13.89 3.17
C LEU A 161 -5.45 12.68 3.20
N ILE A 162 -6.59 12.73 2.49
CA ILE A 162 -7.64 11.71 2.59
C ILE A 162 -7.14 10.37 2.03
N GLY A 163 -6.54 10.36 0.83
CA GLY A 163 -5.96 9.17 0.21
C GLY A 163 -4.85 8.55 1.04
N PRO A 164 -3.82 9.31 1.46
CA PRO A 164 -2.81 8.85 2.40
C PRO A 164 -3.36 8.24 3.70
N LEU A 165 -4.31 8.89 4.36
CA LEU A 165 -4.95 8.36 5.56
C LEU A 165 -5.77 7.10 5.30
N PHE A 166 -6.45 7.01 4.14
CA PHE A 166 -7.16 5.80 3.76
C PHE A 166 -6.19 4.62 3.57
N LEU A 167 -5.08 4.80 2.86
CA LEU A 167 -4.08 3.75 2.67
C LEU A 167 -3.38 3.38 3.99
N LEU A 168 -3.16 4.34 4.88
CA LEU A 168 -2.68 4.06 6.24
C LEU A 168 -3.71 3.22 7.02
N ALA A 169 -4.98 3.57 6.98
CA ALA A 169 -6.05 2.77 7.59
C ALA A 169 -6.12 1.37 6.96
N ASP A 170 -5.96 1.24 5.64
CA ASP A 170 -5.92 -0.05 4.94
C ASP A 170 -4.76 -0.93 5.44
N VAL A 171 -3.63 -0.36 5.83
CA VAL A 171 -2.53 -1.12 6.47
C VAL A 171 -3.00 -1.77 7.76
N PHE A 172 -3.86 -1.13 8.55
CA PHE A 172 -4.31 -1.66 9.85
C PHE A 172 -5.51 -2.60 9.74
N VAL A 173 -6.46 -2.28 8.87
CA VAL A 173 -7.78 -2.94 8.86
C VAL A 173 -8.14 -3.64 7.55
N GLY A 174 -7.28 -3.56 6.54
CA GLY A 174 -7.48 -4.19 5.23
C GLY A 174 -7.67 -5.72 5.37
N PRO A 175 -8.67 -6.29 4.68
CA PRO A 175 -9.00 -7.70 4.79
C PRO A 175 -8.00 -8.57 4.03
N LEU A 176 -7.90 -9.84 4.44
CA LEU A 176 -7.14 -10.91 3.77
C LEU A 176 -5.65 -10.61 3.56
N ARG A 177 -5.10 -9.73 4.38
CA ARG A 177 -3.70 -9.29 4.28
C ARG A 177 -2.74 -10.46 4.45
N ARG A 178 -1.83 -10.60 3.47
CA ARG A 178 -0.75 -11.58 3.49
C ARG A 178 0.48 -11.04 4.22
N SER A 179 1.12 -11.89 5.02
CA SER A 179 2.44 -11.62 5.57
C SER A 179 3.51 -11.61 4.48
N LEU A 180 4.29 -10.53 4.39
CA LEU A 180 5.33 -10.35 3.38
C LEU A 180 6.73 -10.60 3.96
N PRO A 181 7.66 -11.20 3.21
CA PRO A 181 9.06 -11.30 3.61
C PRO A 181 9.75 -9.94 3.54
N TRP A 182 10.80 -9.71 4.34
CA TRP A 182 11.58 -8.47 4.35
C TRP A 182 12.15 -8.07 2.99
N ARG A 183 12.45 -9.05 2.12
CA ARG A 183 12.88 -8.79 0.74
C ARG A 183 11.88 -7.96 -0.08
N SER A 184 10.61 -7.91 0.32
CA SER A 184 9.59 -7.07 -0.32
C SER A 184 9.91 -5.57 -0.20
N LEU A 185 10.80 -5.15 0.71
CA LEU A 185 11.28 -3.78 0.80
C LEU A 185 12.00 -3.34 -0.49
N TRP A 186 12.65 -4.24 -1.21
CA TRP A 186 13.28 -3.91 -2.49
C TRP A 186 12.24 -3.42 -3.52
N ALA A 187 11.04 -4.02 -3.54
CA ALA A 187 9.96 -3.54 -4.39
C ALA A 187 9.48 -2.14 -3.97
N VAL A 188 9.42 -1.86 -2.66
CA VAL A 188 9.02 -0.55 -2.15
C VAL A 188 10.03 0.55 -2.53
N VAL A 189 11.34 0.28 -2.51
CA VAL A 189 12.34 1.29 -2.82
C VAL A 189 12.63 1.44 -4.32
N ALA A 190 12.30 0.44 -5.14
CA ALA A 190 12.61 0.43 -6.57
C ALA A 190 12.01 1.63 -7.33
N PHE A 191 10.71 1.85 -7.20
CA PHE A 191 10.03 2.95 -7.91
C PHE A 191 10.53 4.34 -7.49
N PRO A 192 10.67 4.69 -6.20
CA PRO A 192 11.23 5.98 -5.78
C PRO A 192 12.66 6.23 -6.31
N ILE A 193 13.50 5.19 -6.36
CA ILE A 193 14.85 5.31 -6.94
C ILE A 193 14.78 5.66 -8.42
N VAL A 194 13.99 4.90 -9.20
CA VAL A 194 13.81 5.16 -10.63
C VAL A 194 13.23 6.56 -10.85
N TRP A 195 12.26 6.96 -10.04
CA TRP A 195 11.64 8.28 -10.14
C TRP A 195 12.61 9.44 -9.84
N VAL A 196 13.44 9.33 -8.80
CA VAL A 196 14.40 10.40 -8.49
C VAL A 196 15.48 10.50 -9.56
N VAL A 197 15.98 9.38 -10.08
CA VAL A 197 16.93 9.35 -11.19
C VAL A 197 16.31 10.00 -12.44
N TYR A 198 15.09 9.62 -12.81
CA TYR A 198 14.35 10.25 -13.90
C TYR A 198 14.24 11.77 -13.70
N THR A 199 13.86 12.22 -12.49
CA THR A 199 13.68 13.63 -12.17
C THR A 199 14.98 14.41 -12.30
N MET A 200 16.09 13.85 -11.82
CA MET A 200 17.42 14.50 -11.90
C MET A 200 17.94 14.59 -13.34
N ILE A 201 17.68 13.58 -14.17
CA ILE A 201 18.06 13.61 -15.59
C ILE A 201 17.17 14.59 -16.37
N ARG A 202 15.86 14.55 -16.13
CA ARG A 202 14.90 15.37 -16.87
C ARG A 202 14.95 16.85 -16.51
N GLY A 203 15.24 17.16 -15.23
CA GLY A 203 15.17 18.53 -14.70
C GLY A 203 15.89 19.58 -15.56
N PRO A 204 17.18 19.39 -15.92
CA PRO A 204 17.93 20.33 -16.72
C PRO A 204 17.60 20.29 -18.22
N LEU A 205 16.74 19.38 -18.67
CA LEU A 205 16.38 19.22 -20.09
C LEU A 205 15.02 19.88 -20.44
N VAL A 206 14.32 20.42 -19.45
CA VAL A 206 12.97 20.97 -19.64
C VAL A 206 12.93 22.43 -19.24
N THR A 207 12.60 23.31 -20.19
CA THR A 207 12.31 24.71 -19.90
C THR A 207 11.00 24.81 -19.09
N ASN A 208 11.02 25.57 -18.00
CA ASN A 208 9.86 25.79 -17.16
C ASN A 208 8.80 26.62 -17.96
N PRO A 209 7.61 26.08 -18.23
CA PRO A 209 6.59 26.80 -19.01
C PRO A 209 5.95 27.96 -18.25
N VAL A 210 6.24 28.13 -16.97
CA VAL A 210 5.70 29.21 -16.13
C VAL A 210 6.70 30.36 -16.00
N SER A 211 7.95 30.06 -15.60
CA SER A 211 8.98 31.08 -15.37
C SER A 211 9.91 31.32 -16.56
N GLY A 212 9.99 30.40 -17.52
CA GLY A 212 10.95 30.44 -18.61
C GLY A 212 12.37 29.99 -18.25
N ASP A 213 12.60 29.53 -17.02
CA ASP A 213 13.89 29.01 -16.60
C ASP A 213 14.33 27.81 -17.46
N PRO A 214 15.63 27.65 -17.77
CA PRO A 214 16.14 26.55 -18.59
C PRO A 214 16.22 25.22 -17.83
N PHE A 215 15.41 25.07 -16.79
CA PHE A 215 15.25 23.85 -15.99
C PHE A 215 13.86 23.79 -15.37
N TRP A 216 13.41 22.58 -15.05
CA TRP A 216 12.15 22.35 -14.31
C TRP A 216 12.29 21.16 -13.36
N TYR A 217 11.95 21.34 -12.09
CA TYR A 217 11.90 20.30 -11.07
C TYR A 217 10.54 20.31 -10.37
N PRO A 218 9.91 19.13 -10.11
CA PRO A 218 8.57 19.09 -9.52
C PRO A 218 8.52 19.64 -8.09
N TYR A 219 9.63 19.57 -7.37
CA TYR A 219 9.71 20.03 -5.98
C TYR A 219 10.92 20.91 -5.74
N PRO A 220 10.78 21.97 -4.91
CA PRO A 220 11.88 22.89 -4.62
C PRO A 220 13.13 22.21 -4.03
N PHE A 221 12.93 21.19 -3.19
CA PHE A 221 14.02 20.44 -2.57
C PHE A 221 14.81 19.54 -3.54
N LEU A 222 14.33 19.36 -4.78
CA LEU A 222 15.06 18.64 -5.84
C LEU A 222 15.75 19.58 -6.83
N ASN A 223 15.59 20.90 -6.66
CA ASN A 223 16.15 21.89 -7.59
C ASN A 223 17.53 22.34 -7.13
N PRO A 224 18.63 21.95 -7.81
CA PRO A 224 19.98 22.35 -7.44
C PRO A 224 20.30 23.82 -7.73
N ASN A 225 19.39 24.54 -8.43
CA ASN A 225 19.55 25.96 -8.71
C ASN A 225 19.03 26.86 -7.55
N ASN A 226 18.37 26.25 -6.55
CA ASN A 226 17.95 26.95 -5.34
C ASN A 226 19.13 27.20 -4.39
N PRO A 227 19.00 28.13 -3.42
CA PRO A 227 19.99 28.31 -2.36
C PRO A 227 20.29 26.99 -1.65
N GLY A 228 21.58 26.66 -1.50
CA GLY A 228 22.04 25.38 -0.97
C GLY A 228 22.48 24.36 -2.02
N GLY A 229 22.13 24.57 -3.29
CA GLY A 229 22.67 23.81 -4.42
C GLY A 229 22.49 22.29 -4.29
N TRP A 230 23.43 21.55 -4.84
CA TRP A 230 23.45 20.08 -4.82
C TRP A 230 23.52 19.49 -3.40
N LEU A 231 24.15 20.19 -2.44
CA LEU A 231 24.21 19.70 -1.05
C LEU A 231 22.82 19.60 -0.44
N SER A 232 21.99 20.63 -0.66
CA SER A 232 20.60 20.63 -0.20
C SER A 232 19.81 19.47 -0.83
N VAL A 233 19.93 19.29 -2.15
CA VAL A 233 19.27 18.18 -2.87
C VAL A 233 19.66 16.82 -2.28
N ILE A 234 20.96 16.59 -2.08
CA ILE A 234 21.46 15.32 -1.52
C ILE A 234 20.88 15.05 -0.13
N VAL A 235 20.88 16.06 0.75
CA VAL A 235 20.33 15.93 2.12
C VAL A 235 18.86 15.59 2.09
N TYR A 236 18.03 16.26 1.26
CA TYR A 236 16.61 15.95 1.14
C TYR A 236 16.37 14.58 0.52
N VAL A 237 17.12 14.20 -0.53
CA VAL A 237 16.99 12.87 -1.17
C VAL A 237 17.30 11.76 -0.17
N ILE A 238 18.39 11.89 0.60
CA ILE A 238 18.75 10.90 1.63
C ILE A 238 17.67 10.86 2.73
N GLY A 239 17.22 12.01 3.23
CA GLY A 239 16.19 12.08 4.28
C GLY A 239 14.88 11.44 3.85
N ILE A 240 14.40 11.75 2.63
CA ILE A 240 13.17 11.16 2.08
C ILE A 240 13.36 9.66 1.79
N ALA A 241 14.51 9.24 1.28
CA ALA A 241 14.80 7.82 1.05
C ALA A 241 14.77 7.02 2.36
N LEU A 242 15.36 7.54 3.43
CA LEU A 242 15.29 6.92 4.77
C LEU A 242 13.85 6.86 5.28
N ALA A 243 13.05 7.92 5.07
CA ALA A 243 11.64 7.93 5.44
C ALA A 243 10.84 6.88 4.64
N ILE A 244 11.10 6.72 3.33
CA ILE A 244 10.47 5.68 2.50
C ILE A 244 10.81 4.28 3.02
N VAL A 245 12.08 4.03 3.35
CA VAL A 245 12.53 2.74 3.91
C VAL A 245 11.86 2.48 5.27
N ALA A 246 11.79 3.49 6.13
CA ALA A 246 11.17 3.38 7.46
C ALA A 246 9.67 3.08 7.36
N VAL A 247 8.93 3.80 6.49
CA VAL A 247 7.50 3.55 6.26
C VAL A 247 7.29 2.18 5.61
N GLY A 248 8.08 1.80 4.61
CA GLY A 248 8.00 0.47 3.99
C GLY A 248 8.30 -0.64 4.99
N ALA A 249 9.32 -0.47 5.83
CA ALA A 249 9.64 -1.40 6.92
C ALA A 249 8.50 -1.51 7.92
N PHE A 250 7.87 -0.40 8.30
CA PHE A 250 6.68 -0.39 9.16
C PHE A 250 5.51 -1.16 8.53
N VAL A 251 5.21 -0.93 7.24
CA VAL A 251 4.12 -1.61 6.52
C VAL A 251 4.37 -3.13 6.45
N VAL A 252 5.59 -3.55 6.12
CA VAL A 252 5.97 -4.96 6.09
C VAL A 252 5.93 -5.58 7.48
N TRP A 253 6.50 -4.91 8.48
CA TRP A 253 6.52 -5.36 9.87
C TRP A 253 5.10 -5.55 10.44
N TRP A 254 4.20 -4.57 10.21
CA TRP A 254 2.80 -4.68 10.62
C TRP A 254 2.10 -5.84 9.92
N GLY A 255 2.29 -5.97 8.59
CA GLY A 255 1.76 -7.09 7.82
C GLY A 255 2.25 -8.46 8.32
N ARG A 256 3.47 -8.56 8.83
CA ARG A 256 4.02 -9.78 9.44
C ARG A 256 3.40 -10.12 10.80
N ARG A 257 2.97 -9.11 11.55
CA ARG A 257 2.31 -9.30 12.86
C ARG A 257 0.82 -9.61 12.76
N SER A 258 0.14 -9.03 11.77
CA SER A 258 -1.31 -9.08 11.65
C SER A 258 -1.81 -9.86 10.44
N GLY A 259 -0.93 -10.19 9.49
CA GLY A 259 -1.27 -10.87 8.25
C GLY A 259 -1.24 -12.40 8.38
N ILE A 260 -1.83 -13.05 7.39
CA ILE A 260 -1.92 -14.50 7.26
C ILE A 260 -0.58 -15.02 6.72
N ALA A 261 0.04 -15.97 7.44
CA ALA A 261 1.29 -16.60 7.03
C ALA A 261 1.06 -17.58 5.84
N ASP A 262 2.09 -17.82 5.04
CA ASP A 262 2.00 -18.74 3.91
C ASP A 262 1.71 -20.18 4.34
N THR A 263 2.21 -20.60 5.51
CA THR A 263 1.92 -21.90 6.11
C THR A 263 0.44 -22.10 6.40
N ASP A 264 -0.25 -21.07 6.88
CA ASP A 264 -1.67 -21.12 7.20
C ASP A 264 -2.52 -21.11 5.92
N ALA A 265 -2.07 -20.40 4.89
CA ALA A 265 -2.72 -20.37 3.57
C ALA A 265 -2.64 -21.73 2.85
N TYR A 266 -1.53 -22.47 3.04
CA TYR A 266 -1.35 -23.80 2.46
C TYR A 266 -2.17 -24.86 3.21
N ALA A 267 -2.23 -24.80 4.54
CA ALA A 267 -2.99 -25.73 5.36
C ALA A 267 -4.52 -25.62 5.16
N ALA A 268 -5.01 -24.45 4.78
CA ALA A 268 -6.43 -24.21 4.51
C ALA A 268 -6.89 -24.60 3.08
N THR A 269 -5.96 -25.01 2.19
CA THR A 269 -6.32 -25.54 0.88
C THR A 269 -6.74 -27.00 1.09
N PRO A 270 -8.01 -27.43 0.75
CA PRO A 270 -8.40 -28.81 0.82
C PRO A 270 -7.42 -29.63 -0.02
N ALA A 271 -6.82 -30.67 0.58
CA ALA A 271 -6.03 -31.62 -0.16
C ALA A 271 -6.89 -32.08 -1.36
N ALA A 272 -6.41 -31.84 -2.58
CA ALA A 272 -7.05 -32.39 -3.76
C ALA A 272 -7.28 -33.87 -3.48
N ALA A 273 -8.54 -34.29 -3.47
CA ALA A 273 -8.96 -35.61 -3.11
C ALA A 273 -8.00 -36.60 -3.77
N SER A 274 -7.26 -37.34 -2.96
CA SER A 274 -6.43 -38.43 -3.42
C SER A 274 -7.35 -39.36 -4.21
N VAL A 275 -7.16 -39.40 -5.50
CA VAL A 275 -7.85 -40.36 -6.38
C VAL A 275 -7.52 -41.73 -5.81
N PRO A 276 -8.51 -42.57 -5.44
CA PRO A 276 -8.23 -43.91 -4.98
C PRO A 276 -7.57 -44.67 -6.12
N SER A 277 -6.39 -45.22 -5.91
CA SER A 277 -5.63 -46.01 -6.86
C SER A 277 -6.20 -47.43 -7.01
N GLU A 278 -7.51 -47.63 -6.92
CA GLU A 278 -8.20 -48.93 -7.00
C GLU A 278 -8.92 -49.15 -8.33
N ALA A 279 -8.35 -48.80 -9.47
CA ALA A 279 -8.94 -49.11 -10.77
C ALA A 279 -7.88 -49.54 -11.82
N LEU A 280 -6.86 -50.31 -11.43
CA LEU A 280 -5.97 -50.97 -12.37
C LEU A 280 -5.64 -52.39 -11.88
N SER A 281 -6.69 -53.21 -11.66
CA SER A 281 -6.55 -54.69 -11.57
C SER A 281 -7.86 -55.33 -12.02
N GLU A 282 -8.09 -55.38 -13.32
CA GLU A 282 -8.80 -56.45 -14.04
C GLU A 282 -8.33 -56.45 -15.51
#